data_8543cce536633848ebbdf9d138231d5f
#
_entry.id   8543cce536633848ebbdf9d138231d5f
#
_cell.length_a   1.000
_cell.length_b   1.000
_cell.length_c   1.000
_cell.angle_alpha   90.00
_cell.angle_beta   90.00
_cell.angle_gamma   90.00
#
_symmetry.space_group_name_H-M   'P 1'
#
loop_
_entity.id
_entity.type
_entity.pdbx_description
1 polymer ?
#
loop_
_entity_poly.entity_id
_entity_poly.type
_entity_poly.pdbx_seq_one_letter_code
_entity_poly.pdbx_strand_id
1 'polypeptide(L)'
;MDLLAGDHVILNTPTGSGKSLVALGMHFAALCTGRRSYYTAPIKALVSEKFFDLVEVFGRENVGMITGDTHINADAPIICCTAEILANQALREGRHADVGCVAMDEFHYYGDPERGWAWQVPLLTLPDTQFLLMSATLGNVDAIADKLEDMTDTDVDIIADAPRPVPLTYEYTLDPLEKTVELAFGKGETPIYVVHFSQDAALETANA
;
A
#
# COMPACT_ATOMS: atom_id res chain seq x y z
N MET A 1 11.85 -2.13 15.55
CA MET A 1 12.49 -0.91 16.11
C MET A 1 13.23 -0.16 15.02
N ASP A 2 13.57 -0.83 14.00
CA ASP A 2 14.47 -0.46 12.92
C ASP A 2 13.89 0.71 12.07
N LEU A 3 12.60 0.65 11.75
CA LEU A 3 11.90 1.77 11.09
C LEU A 3 12.01 3.11 11.87
N LEU A 4 12.00 3.06 13.21
CA LEU A 4 12.17 4.26 14.04
C LEU A 4 13.63 4.67 14.21
N ALA A 5 14.57 3.79 13.89
CA ALA A 5 16.00 4.09 13.82
C ALA A 5 16.39 4.81 12.53
N GLY A 6 15.57 4.72 11.50
CA GLY A 6 15.79 5.36 10.21
C GLY A 6 15.97 4.38 9.05
N ASP A 7 16.01 3.08 9.33
CA ASP A 7 16.20 2.03 8.33
C ASP A 7 14.99 1.91 7.40
N HIS A 8 15.19 1.37 6.22
CA HIS A 8 14.09 0.97 5.35
C HIS A 8 13.46 -0.32 5.88
N VAL A 9 12.17 -0.50 5.61
CA VAL A 9 11.47 -1.73 6.03
C VAL A 9 10.60 -2.27 4.91
N ILE A 10 10.69 -3.58 4.66
CA ILE A 10 9.81 -4.30 3.76
C ILE A 10 8.88 -5.20 4.58
N LEU A 11 7.57 -4.89 4.57
CA LEU A 11 6.54 -5.71 5.21
C LEU A 11 5.87 -6.60 4.16
N ASN A 12 6.35 -7.83 4.03
CA ASN A 12 5.74 -8.85 3.17
C ASN A 12 4.89 -9.81 3.99
N THR A 13 3.82 -9.29 4.57
CA THR A 13 3.00 -10.02 5.54
C THR A 13 1.54 -10.09 5.11
N PRO A 14 0.76 -11.11 5.51
CA PRO A 14 -0.63 -11.28 5.10
C PRO A 14 -1.50 -10.05 5.39
N THR A 15 -2.63 -9.95 4.68
CA THR A 15 -3.67 -8.96 5.00
C THR A 15 -4.18 -9.19 6.43
N GLY A 16 -4.40 -8.11 7.17
CA GLY A 16 -4.82 -8.18 8.57
C GLY A 16 -3.68 -8.35 9.59
N SER A 17 -2.42 -8.41 9.16
CA SER A 17 -1.26 -8.53 10.05
C SER A 17 -0.85 -7.24 10.78
N GLY A 18 -1.54 -6.12 10.52
CA GLY A 18 -1.25 -4.85 11.18
C GLY A 18 -0.31 -3.91 10.42
N LYS A 19 -0.05 -4.12 9.13
CA LYS A 19 0.81 -3.23 8.30
C LYS A 19 0.45 -1.76 8.44
N SER A 20 -0.84 -1.43 8.47
CA SER A 20 -1.31 -0.04 8.63
C SER A 20 -0.87 0.61 9.94
N LEU A 21 -0.72 -0.17 11.03
CA LEU A 21 -0.22 0.36 12.31
C LEU A 21 1.27 0.71 12.24
N VAL A 22 2.04 -0.04 11.48
CA VAL A 22 3.47 0.25 11.26
C VAL A 22 3.62 1.56 10.48
N ALA A 23 2.82 1.73 9.41
CA ALA A 23 2.78 3.00 8.64
C ALA A 23 2.35 4.18 9.52
N LEU A 24 1.36 3.98 10.39
CA LEU A 24 0.93 5.00 11.35
C LEU A 24 2.06 5.41 12.31
N GLY A 25 2.83 4.43 12.80
CA GLY A 25 4.02 4.69 13.62
C GLY A 25 5.09 5.51 12.90
N MET A 26 5.33 5.23 11.60
CA MET A 26 6.25 6.01 10.78
C MET A 26 5.77 7.47 10.59
N HIS A 27 4.49 7.67 10.28
CA HIS A 27 3.92 9.01 10.14
C HIS A 27 3.99 9.80 11.45
N PHE A 28 3.74 9.14 12.58
CA PHE A 28 3.88 9.76 13.90
C PHE A 28 5.32 10.19 14.18
N ALA A 29 6.30 9.33 13.93
CA ALA A 29 7.72 9.65 14.10
C ALA A 29 8.17 10.81 13.19
N ALA A 30 7.71 10.80 11.93
CA ALA A 30 7.96 11.87 10.98
C ALA A 30 7.39 13.22 11.47
N LEU A 31 6.15 13.21 11.94
CA LEU A 31 5.49 14.41 12.49
C LEU A 31 6.26 14.96 13.70
N CYS A 32 6.69 14.09 14.64
CA CYS A 32 7.46 14.48 15.80
C CYS A 32 8.83 15.07 15.46
N THR A 33 9.43 14.67 14.34
CA THR A 33 10.75 15.13 13.88
C THR A 33 10.68 16.24 12.84
N GLY A 34 9.48 16.71 12.49
CA GLY A 34 9.26 17.75 11.48
C GLY A 34 9.57 17.30 10.05
N ARG A 35 9.60 16.00 9.79
CA ARG A 35 9.80 15.43 8.46
C ARG A 35 8.44 15.27 7.76
N ARG A 36 8.40 15.58 6.47
CA ARG A 36 7.20 15.35 5.66
C ARG A 36 7.10 13.89 5.26
N SER A 37 5.92 13.31 5.43
CA SER A 37 5.68 11.89 5.16
C SER A 37 4.58 11.69 4.11
N TYR A 38 4.71 10.63 3.32
CA TYR A 38 3.76 10.26 2.28
C TYR A 38 3.21 8.86 2.50
N TYR A 39 1.91 8.70 2.28
CA TYR A 39 1.25 7.41 2.13
C TYR A 39 0.79 7.26 0.69
N THR A 40 1.29 6.24 -0.03
CA THR A 40 0.89 6.01 -1.41
C THR A 40 0.08 4.73 -1.57
N ALA A 41 -0.93 4.78 -2.43
CA ALA A 41 -1.77 3.63 -2.78
C ALA A 41 -2.04 3.59 -4.29
N PRO A 42 -2.42 2.41 -4.84
CA PRO A 42 -2.58 2.24 -6.29
C PRO A 42 -3.82 2.91 -6.87
N ILE A 43 -4.84 3.17 -6.05
CA ILE A 43 -6.12 3.73 -6.53
C ILE A 43 -6.64 4.80 -5.57
N LYS A 44 -7.36 5.76 -6.14
CA LYS A 44 -7.95 6.89 -5.41
C LYS A 44 -8.85 6.47 -4.24
N ALA A 45 -9.61 5.38 -4.39
CA ALA A 45 -10.49 4.90 -3.33
C ALA A 45 -9.71 4.53 -2.06
N LEU A 46 -8.58 3.82 -2.20
CA LEU A 46 -7.70 3.47 -1.08
C LEU A 46 -6.99 4.70 -0.50
N VAL A 47 -6.59 5.66 -1.35
CA VAL A 47 -6.03 6.93 -0.89
C VAL A 47 -7.04 7.69 -0.03
N SER A 48 -8.31 7.76 -0.47
CA SER A 48 -9.38 8.45 0.27
C SER A 48 -9.69 7.75 1.60
N GLU A 49 -9.79 6.43 1.61
CA GLU A 49 -9.97 5.64 2.83
C GLU A 49 -8.86 5.97 3.83
N LYS A 50 -7.62 5.87 3.40
CA LYS A 50 -6.46 6.09 4.25
C LYS A 50 -6.33 7.54 4.72
N PHE A 51 -6.72 8.50 3.88
CA PHE A 51 -6.80 9.90 4.28
C PHE A 51 -7.75 10.09 5.47
N PHE A 52 -8.94 9.51 5.44
CA PHE A 52 -9.87 9.62 6.57
C PHE A 52 -9.36 8.91 7.82
N ASP A 53 -8.77 7.73 7.70
CA ASP A 53 -8.15 7.02 8.81
C ASP A 53 -7.07 7.87 9.49
N LEU A 54 -6.18 8.49 8.70
CA LEU A 54 -5.10 9.30 9.22
C LEU A 54 -5.60 10.64 9.81
N VAL A 55 -6.65 11.23 9.23
CA VAL A 55 -7.31 12.42 9.79
C VAL A 55 -7.92 12.13 11.16
N GLU A 56 -8.50 10.95 11.36
CA GLU A 56 -9.05 10.54 12.67
C GLU A 56 -7.96 10.49 13.75
N VAL A 57 -6.75 10.05 13.39
CA VAL A 57 -5.65 9.90 14.34
C VAL A 57 -4.85 11.19 14.53
N PHE A 58 -4.52 11.89 13.45
CA PHE A 58 -3.56 13.02 13.47
C PHE A 58 -4.22 14.39 13.40
N GLY A 59 -5.53 14.45 13.16
CA GLY A 59 -6.23 15.73 12.93
C GLY A 59 -6.12 16.19 11.48
N ARG A 60 -7.16 16.91 11.02
CA ARG A 60 -7.25 17.36 9.62
C ARG A 60 -6.24 18.45 9.25
N GLU A 61 -5.66 19.12 10.22
CA GLU A 61 -4.58 20.11 10.02
C GLU A 61 -3.26 19.46 9.64
N ASN A 62 -3.03 18.19 10.02
CA ASN A 62 -1.79 17.47 9.80
C ASN A 62 -1.83 16.52 8.60
N VAL A 63 -2.99 16.32 7.99
CA VAL A 63 -3.15 15.37 6.90
C VAL A 63 -3.69 16.03 5.65
N GLY A 64 -3.06 15.75 4.52
CA GLY A 64 -3.47 16.20 3.19
C GLY A 64 -3.75 15.02 2.25
N MET A 65 -4.45 15.30 1.16
CA MET A 65 -4.70 14.33 0.08
C MET A 65 -4.46 14.98 -1.27
N ILE A 66 -3.68 14.28 -2.11
CA ILE A 66 -3.40 14.69 -3.49
C ILE A 66 -3.68 13.52 -4.43
N THR A 67 -4.64 13.71 -5.33
CA THR A 67 -4.94 12.79 -6.43
C THR A 67 -5.03 13.60 -7.75
N GLY A 68 -5.24 12.93 -8.87
CA GLY A 68 -5.31 13.61 -10.17
C GLY A 68 -6.38 14.71 -10.27
N ASP A 69 -7.42 14.66 -9.46
CA ASP A 69 -8.57 15.57 -9.49
C ASP A 69 -8.90 16.19 -8.11
N THR A 70 -8.14 15.89 -7.08
CA THR A 70 -8.43 16.36 -5.70
C THR A 70 -7.15 16.82 -5.01
N HIS A 71 -7.20 18.03 -4.45
CA HIS A 71 -6.14 18.59 -3.63
C HIS A 71 -6.75 19.12 -2.33
N ILE A 72 -6.45 18.48 -1.22
CA ILE A 72 -6.89 18.87 0.13
C ILE A 72 -5.65 19.03 0.99
N ASN A 73 -5.46 20.21 1.60
CA ASN A 73 -4.36 20.51 2.51
C ASN A 73 -2.99 20.01 1.97
N ALA A 74 -2.65 20.42 0.75
CA ALA A 74 -1.49 19.90 0.01
C ALA A 74 -0.13 20.20 0.68
N ASP A 75 -0.09 21.13 1.63
CA ASP A 75 1.10 21.49 2.40
C ASP A 75 1.19 20.79 3.76
N ALA A 76 0.27 19.87 4.05
CA ALA A 76 0.26 19.12 5.31
C ALA A 76 1.54 18.29 5.50
N PRO A 77 1.95 18.02 6.75
CA PRO A 77 3.11 17.19 7.05
C PRO A 77 2.91 15.70 6.65
N ILE A 78 1.67 15.23 6.56
CA ILE A 78 1.33 13.87 6.12
C ILE A 78 0.49 13.97 4.85
N ILE A 79 0.94 13.39 3.74
CA ILE A 79 0.24 13.43 2.46
C ILE A 79 -0.19 12.03 2.02
N CYS A 80 -1.48 11.84 1.80
CA CYS A 80 -2.03 10.66 1.12
C CYS A 80 -2.15 10.93 -0.38
N CYS A 81 -1.55 10.10 -1.22
CA CYS A 81 -1.61 10.30 -2.67
C CYS A 81 -1.56 8.98 -3.45
N THR A 82 -1.88 9.01 -4.74
CA THR A 82 -1.60 7.86 -5.59
C THR A 82 -0.09 7.78 -5.89
N ALA A 83 0.40 6.57 -6.18
CA ALA A 83 1.81 6.35 -6.46
C ALA A 83 2.33 7.24 -7.61
N GLU A 84 1.52 7.46 -8.64
CA GLU A 84 1.86 8.32 -9.78
C GLU A 84 2.08 9.78 -9.39
N ILE A 85 1.35 10.28 -8.39
CA ILE A 85 1.54 11.66 -7.89
C ILE A 85 2.92 11.81 -7.27
N LEU A 86 3.30 10.90 -6.37
CA LEU A 86 4.63 10.92 -5.77
C LEU A 86 5.73 10.72 -6.82
N ALA A 87 5.56 9.77 -7.75
CA ALA A 87 6.53 9.53 -8.81
C ALA A 87 6.74 10.76 -9.69
N ASN A 88 5.68 11.46 -10.07
CA ASN A 88 5.78 12.71 -10.83
C ASN A 88 6.46 13.84 -10.04
N GLN A 89 6.22 13.94 -8.74
CA GLN A 89 6.94 14.87 -7.87
C GLN A 89 8.43 14.52 -7.81
N ALA A 90 8.75 13.23 -7.59
CA ALA A 90 10.10 12.73 -7.53
C ALA A 90 10.89 12.97 -8.83
N LEU A 91 10.26 12.79 -10.00
CA LEU A 91 10.86 13.12 -11.31
C LEU A 91 11.14 14.61 -11.47
N ARG A 92 10.28 15.46 -10.95
CA ARG A 92 10.40 16.91 -11.09
C ARG A 92 11.44 17.51 -10.18
N GLU A 93 11.51 17.05 -8.95
CA GLU A 93 12.27 17.67 -7.85
C GLU A 93 13.53 16.88 -7.48
N GLY A 94 13.57 15.56 -7.82
CA GLY A 94 14.67 14.66 -7.52
C GLY A 94 14.97 14.66 -6.03
N ARG A 95 16.26 14.61 -5.70
CA ARG A 95 16.73 14.63 -4.30
C ARG A 95 16.39 15.90 -3.50
N HIS A 96 15.84 16.93 -4.16
CA HIS A 96 15.40 18.16 -3.49
C HIS A 96 13.92 18.14 -3.10
N ALA A 97 13.22 17.05 -3.41
CA ALA A 97 11.83 16.88 -3.02
C ALA A 97 11.71 16.87 -1.49
N ASP A 98 10.72 17.60 -0.98
CA ASP A 98 10.39 17.59 0.45
C ASP A 98 9.63 16.29 0.81
N VAL A 99 10.36 15.17 0.80
CA VAL A 99 9.86 13.82 1.06
C VAL A 99 10.79 13.15 2.06
N GLY A 100 10.45 13.22 3.33
CA GLY A 100 11.28 12.65 4.41
C GLY A 100 11.10 11.14 4.56
N CYS A 101 9.87 10.63 4.42
CA CYS A 101 9.59 9.19 4.41
C CYS A 101 8.33 8.85 3.62
N VAL A 102 8.25 7.62 3.13
CA VAL A 102 7.14 7.11 2.30
C VAL A 102 6.70 5.73 2.75
N ALA A 103 5.41 5.58 3.08
CA ALA A 103 4.74 4.28 3.18
C ALA A 103 4.11 3.94 1.82
N MET A 104 4.66 2.95 1.14
CA MET A 104 4.15 2.47 -0.14
C MET A 104 3.25 1.25 0.08
N ASP A 105 1.94 1.46 -0.03
CA ASP A 105 0.98 0.36 0.07
C ASP A 105 0.83 -0.37 -1.27
N GLU A 106 0.42 -1.64 -1.17
CA GLU A 106 0.27 -2.56 -2.30
C GLU A 106 1.53 -2.57 -3.20
N PHE A 107 2.69 -2.65 -2.58
CA PHE A 107 3.98 -2.55 -3.27
C PHE A 107 4.20 -3.62 -4.35
N HIS A 108 3.41 -4.69 -4.39
CA HIS A 108 3.45 -5.68 -5.46
C HIS A 108 3.15 -5.08 -6.86
N TYR A 109 2.49 -3.93 -6.95
CA TYR A 109 2.34 -3.18 -8.20
C TYR A 109 3.68 -2.71 -8.81
N TYR A 110 4.76 -2.71 -8.04
CA TYR A 110 6.12 -2.48 -8.54
C TYR A 110 6.46 -3.34 -9.77
N GLY A 111 5.94 -4.57 -9.85
CA GLY A 111 6.11 -5.49 -10.97
C GLY A 111 5.09 -5.33 -12.11
N ASP A 112 4.15 -4.40 -12.03
CA ASP A 112 3.14 -4.17 -13.07
C ASP A 112 3.79 -3.56 -14.33
N PRO A 113 3.57 -4.17 -15.54
CA PRO A 113 4.20 -3.69 -16.78
C PRO A 113 3.82 -2.26 -17.19
N GLU A 114 2.63 -1.81 -16.83
CA GLU A 114 2.13 -0.49 -17.23
C GLU A 114 2.33 0.56 -16.14
N ARG A 115 2.14 0.20 -14.88
CA ARG A 115 2.09 1.12 -13.75
C ARG A 115 3.27 1.00 -12.79
N GLY A 116 4.08 -0.07 -12.85
CA GLY A 116 5.16 -0.34 -11.90
C GLY A 116 6.18 0.79 -11.76
N TRP A 117 6.36 1.59 -12.80
CA TRP A 117 7.22 2.77 -12.77
C TRP A 117 6.88 3.75 -11.64
N ALA A 118 5.60 3.84 -11.25
CA ALA A 118 5.16 4.74 -10.20
C ALA A 118 5.67 4.35 -8.79
N TRP A 119 5.94 3.06 -8.58
CA TRP A 119 6.61 2.57 -7.36
C TRP A 119 8.13 2.60 -7.48
N GLN A 120 8.67 2.39 -8.69
CA GLN A 120 10.12 2.33 -8.93
C GLN A 120 10.77 3.71 -8.89
N VAL A 121 10.16 4.70 -9.52
CA VAL A 121 10.73 6.04 -9.66
C VAL A 121 11.11 6.69 -8.33
N PRO A 122 10.25 6.73 -7.29
CA PRO A 122 10.64 7.30 -6.01
C PRO A 122 11.86 6.60 -5.38
N LEU A 123 11.96 5.27 -5.46
CA LEU A 123 13.11 4.51 -4.96
C LEU A 123 14.42 4.90 -5.65
N LEU A 124 14.35 5.19 -6.97
CA LEU A 124 15.51 5.53 -7.77
C LEU A 124 15.93 7.00 -7.65
N THR A 125 15.02 7.90 -7.31
CA THR A 125 15.23 9.35 -7.42
C THR A 125 15.25 10.09 -6.08
N LEU A 126 14.84 9.44 -4.99
CA LEU A 126 14.78 10.00 -3.64
C LEU A 126 15.73 9.26 -2.66
N PRO A 127 17.07 9.41 -2.84
CA PRO A 127 18.04 8.63 -2.06
C PRO A 127 18.08 8.97 -0.57
N ASP A 128 17.61 10.16 -0.19
CA ASP A 128 17.60 10.63 1.20
C ASP A 128 16.25 10.35 1.92
N THR A 129 15.37 9.58 1.28
CA THR A 129 14.02 9.26 1.77
C THR A 129 13.97 7.88 2.39
N GLN A 130 13.38 7.77 3.56
CA GLN A 130 13.11 6.49 4.21
C GLN A 130 11.87 5.81 3.61
N PHE A 131 11.96 4.51 3.29
CA PHE A 131 10.86 3.75 2.69
C PHE A 131 10.33 2.64 3.60
N LEU A 132 9.00 2.57 3.68
CA LEU A 132 8.25 1.44 4.20
C LEU A 132 7.46 0.81 3.05
N LEU A 133 7.89 -0.37 2.59
CA LEU A 133 7.29 -1.08 1.46
C LEU A 133 6.34 -2.15 1.99
N MET A 134 5.04 -2.04 1.71
CA MET A 134 4.02 -2.93 2.26
C MET A 134 3.32 -3.73 1.18
N SER A 135 3.32 -5.05 1.33
CA SER A 135 2.59 -5.95 0.45
C SER A 135 2.21 -7.25 1.17
N ALA A 136 1.25 -7.97 0.62
CA ALA A 136 0.91 -9.32 1.07
C ALA A 136 1.51 -10.42 0.17
N THR A 137 2.05 -10.06 -0.99
CA THR A 137 2.37 -11.02 -2.08
C THR A 137 3.62 -10.61 -2.88
N LEU A 138 4.67 -10.13 -2.21
CA LEU A 138 5.95 -9.88 -2.90
C LEU A 138 6.68 -11.19 -3.17
N GLY A 139 7.27 -11.28 -4.36
CA GLY A 139 8.10 -12.40 -4.77
C GLY A 139 9.52 -12.33 -4.17
N ASN A 140 10.50 -11.97 -4.96
CA ASN A 140 11.92 -11.91 -4.52
C ASN A 140 12.20 -10.63 -3.71
N VAL A 141 11.94 -10.69 -2.41
CA VAL A 141 12.08 -9.56 -1.47
C VAL A 141 13.55 -9.21 -1.26
N ASP A 142 14.42 -10.22 -1.17
CA ASP A 142 15.85 -10.02 -0.92
C ASP A 142 16.51 -9.17 -2.01
N ALA A 143 16.19 -9.45 -3.28
CA ALA A 143 16.76 -8.67 -4.40
C ALA A 143 16.27 -7.21 -4.44
N ILE A 144 15.12 -6.91 -3.85
CA ILE A 144 14.63 -5.54 -3.70
C ILE A 144 15.38 -4.85 -2.56
N ALA A 145 15.56 -5.55 -1.44
CA ALA A 145 16.30 -5.06 -0.28
C ALA A 145 17.75 -4.74 -0.66
N ASP A 146 18.48 -5.70 -1.23
CA ASP A 146 19.88 -5.53 -1.66
C ASP A 146 20.06 -4.28 -2.54
N LYS A 147 19.15 -4.08 -3.51
CA LYS A 147 19.21 -2.91 -4.40
C LYS A 147 18.89 -1.60 -3.70
N LEU A 148 17.96 -1.62 -2.74
CA LEU A 148 17.59 -0.42 -2.00
C LEU A 148 18.74 0.00 -1.07
N GLU A 149 19.39 -0.95 -0.40
CA GLU A 149 20.60 -0.72 0.39
C GLU A 149 21.74 -0.13 -0.46
N ASP A 150 22.03 -0.73 -1.61
CA ASP A 150 23.06 -0.26 -2.54
C ASP A 150 22.82 1.18 -3.02
N MET A 151 21.55 1.59 -3.17
CA MET A 151 21.21 2.92 -3.69
C MET A 151 21.16 4.01 -2.62
N THR A 152 20.85 3.65 -1.38
CA THR A 152 20.57 4.62 -0.30
C THR A 152 21.63 4.63 0.79
N ASP A 153 22.54 3.64 0.82
CA ASP A 153 23.51 3.40 1.91
C ASP A 153 22.82 3.31 3.29
N THR A 154 21.63 2.71 3.30
CA THR A 154 20.77 2.55 4.49
C THR A 154 20.29 1.11 4.57
N ASP A 155 20.35 0.50 5.75
CA ASP A 155 19.95 -0.88 5.99
C ASP A 155 18.46 -1.10 5.66
N VAL A 156 18.12 -2.32 5.23
CA VAL A 156 16.74 -2.73 4.90
C VAL A 156 16.33 -3.95 5.72
N ASP A 157 15.35 -3.78 6.59
CA ASP A 157 14.77 -4.88 7.33
C ASP A 157 13.60 -5.54 6.59
N ILE A 158 13.64 -6.87 6.50
CA ILE A 158 12.57 -7.66 5.88
C ILE A 158 11.76 -8.36 6.96
N ILE A 159 10.46 -8.08 7.01
CA ILE A 159 9.51 -8.75 7.89
C ILE A 159 8.52 -9.53 7.02
N ALA A 160 8.70 -10.86 6.94
CA ALA A 160 7.88 -11.76 6.13
C ALA A 160 7.10 -12.78 6.98
N ASP A 161 7.60 -13.11 8.17
CA ASP A 161 7.07 -14.17 9.03
C ASP A 161 5.98 -13.64 9.96
N ALA A 162 4.79 -13.41 9.42
CA ALA A 162 3.62 -13.11 10.24
C ALA A 162 2.54 -14.17 10.04
N PRO A 163 1.95 -14.73 11.12
CA PRO A 163 0.84 -15.67 10.99
C PRO A 163 -0.35 -14.98 10.35
N ARG A 164 -1.04 -15.69 9.47
CA ARG A 164 -2.30 -15.20 8.89
C ARG A 164 -3.39 -15.20 9.98
N PRO A 165 -4.00 -14.05 10.32
CA PRO A 165 -4.99 -13.98 11.40
C PRO A 165 -6.24 -14.80 11.08
N VAL A 166 -6.61 -14.89 9.81
CA VAL A 166 -7.74 -15.71 9.32
C VAL A 166 -7.18 -16.77 8.41
N PRO A 167 -7.37 -18.07 8.73
CA PRO A 167 -6.95 -19.15 7.84
C PRO A 167 -7.59 -19.01 6.46
N LEU A 168 -6.84 -19.36 5.43
CA LEU A 168 -7.31 -19.35 4.05
C LEU A 168 -7.24 -20.77 3.49
N THR A 169 -8.37 -21.27 3.02
CA THR A 169 -8.48 -22.55 2.31
C THR A 169 -8.93 -22.33 0.88
N TYR A 170 -8.53 -23.22 -0.01
CA TYR A 170 -8.85 -23.15 -1.43
C TYR A 170 -9.60 -24.41 -1.83
N GLU A 171 -10.74 -24.23 -2.49
CA GLU A 171 -11.51 -25.32 -3.10
C GLU A 171 -11.71 -24.99 -4.59
N TYR A 172 -11.47 -25.95 -5.47
CA TYR A 172 -11.74 -25.80 -6.88
C TYR A 172 -12.92 -26.68 -7.27
N THR A 173 -13.90 -26.11 -7.96
CA THR A 173 -15.07 -26.83 -8.45
C THR A 173 -15.32 -26.53 -9.93
N LEU A 174 -15.94 -27.50 -10.63
CA LEU A 174 -16.47 -27.33 -12.00
C LEU A 174 -18.00 -27.21 -11.99
N ASP A 175 -18.63 -27.20 -10.82
CA ASP A 175 -20.07 -27.01 -10.71
C ASP A 175 -20.46 -25.59 -11.19
N PRO A 176 -21.68 -25.43 -11.70
CA PRO A 176 -22.25 -24.11 -11.97
C PRO A 176 -22.22 -23.20 -10.73
N LEU A 177 -22.10 -21.88 -10.97
CA LEU A 177 -21.96 -20.88 -9.91
C LEU A 177 -23.13 -20.95 -8.90
N GLU A 178 -24.37 -21.04 -9.38
CA GLU A 178 -25.57 -21.10 -8.56
C GLU A 178 -25.51 -22.27 -7.59
N LYS A 179 -25.13 -23.45 -8.11
CA LYS A 179 -24.97 -24.66 -7.29
C LYS A 179 -23.86 -24.52 -6.26
N THR A 180 -22.75 -23.88 -6.64
CA THR A 180 -21.61 -23.61 -5.75
C THR A 180 -22.03 -22.70 -4.60
N VAL A 181 -22.77 -21.63 -4.91
CA VAL A 181 -23.31 -20.68 -3.91
C VAL A 181 -24.32 -21.39 -3.00
N GLU A 182 -25.24 -22.20 -3.54
CA GLU A 182 -26.21 -22.98 -2.73
C GLU A 182 -25.50 -23.93 -1.75
N LEU A 183 -24.47 -24.63 -2.22
CA LEU A 183 -23.69 -25.55 -1.38
C LEU A 183 -22.96 -24.82 -0.26
N ALA A 184 -22.31 -23.70 -0.58
CA ALA A 184 -21.60 -22.87 0.41
C ALA A 184 -22.58 -22.30 1.45
N PHE A 185 -23.73 -21.79 1.01
CA PHE A 185 -24.79 -21.33 1.90
C PHE A 185 -25.32 -22.46 2.81
N GLY A 186 -25.55 -23.65 2.25
CA GLY A 186 -25.98 -24.81 3.01
C GLY A 186 -24.99 -25.31 4.05
N LYS A 187 -23.68 -25.07 3.82
CA LYS A 187 -22.61 -25.34 4.78
C LYS A 187 -22.43 -24.23 5.85
N GLY A 188 -23.14 -23.10 5.72
CA GLY A 188 -22.99 -21.93 6.60
C GLY A 188 -21.74 -21.08 6.30
N GLU A 189 -21.17 -21.22 5.11
CA GLU A 189 -20.00 -20.45 4.63
C GLU A 189 -20.46 -19.06 4.14
N THR A 190 -20.83 -18.21 5.05
CA THR A 190 -21.36 -16.87 4.78
C THR A 190 -20.59 -15.80 5.59
N PRO A 191 -20.48 -14.56 5.09
CA PRO A 191 -20.99 -14.04 3.81
C PRO A 191 -20.24 -14.57 2.57
N ILE A 192 -20.92 -14.64 1.43
CA ILE A 192 -20.34 -15.08 0.15
C ILE A 192 -20.09 -13.87 -0.75
N TYR A 193 -18.88 -13.75 -1.27
CA TYR A 193 -18.50 -12.70 -2.22
C TYR A 193 -18.17 -13.32 -3.58
N VAL A 194 -19.02 -13.05 -4.59
CA VAL A 194 -18.84 -13.54 -5.96
C VAL A 194 -18.11 -12.50 -6.78
N VAL A 195 -16.97 -12.88 -7.35
CA VAL A 195 -16.12 -11.98 -8.13
C VAL A 195 -16.18 -12.38 -9.60
N HIS A 196 -16.37 -11.40 -10.48
CA HIS A 196 -16.33 -11.55 -11.93
C HIS A 196 -15.19 -10.75 -12.54
N PHE A 197 -14.73 -11.17 -13.72
CA PHE A 197 -13.67 -10.49 -14.45
C PHE A 197 -14.06 -9.09 -14.94
N SER A 198 -15.36 -8.88 -15.24
CA SER A 198 -15.89 -7.58 -15.68
C SER A 198 -17.20 -7.24 -15.00
N GLN A 199 -17.55 -5.96 -15.01
CA GLN A 199 -18.84 -5.47 -14.50
C GLN A 199 -20.02 -6.08 -15.29
N ASP A 200 -19.87 -6.20 -16.62
CA ASP A 200 -20.90 -6.79 -17.47
C ASP A 200 -21.17 -8.23 -17.12
N ALA A 201 -20.12 -9.05 -16.92
CA ALA A 201 -20.25 -10.44 -16.49
C ALA A 201 -20.90 -10.55 -15.09
N ALA A 202 -20.59 -9.63 -14.18
CA ALA A 202 -21.23 -9.58 -12.86
C ALA A 202 -22.73 -9.27 -12.98
N LEU A 203 -23.10 -8.32 -13.84
CA LEU A 203 -24.48 -7.94 -14.08
C LEU A 203 -25.28 -9.05 -14.74
N GLU A 204 -24.73 -9.73 -15.74
CA GLU A 204 -25.34 -10.88 -16.41
C GLU A 204 -25.64 -11.99 -15.42
N THR A 205 -24.68 -12.33 -14.57
CA THR A 205 -24.85 -13.37 -13.55
C THR A 205 -25.89 -12.97 -12.48
N ALA A 206 -25.94 -11.69 -12.10
CA ALA A 206 -26.91 -11.23 -11.09
C ALA A 206 -28.36 -11.20 -11.62
N ASN A 207 -28.55 -11.18 -12.95
CA ASN A 207 -29.88 -11.16 -13.59
C ASN A 207 -30.32 -12.56 -14.07
N ALA A 208 -29.48 -13.57 -13.99
CA ALA A 208 -29.79 -14.95 -14.37
C ALA A 208 -30.45 -15.72 -13.24
#